data_d4b3641193b32e12a825b771beda4b1c
#
_entry.id   d4b3641193b32e12a825b771beda4b1c
#
_cell.length_a   1.000
_cell.length_b   1.000
_cell.length_c   1.000
_cell.angle_alpha   90.00
_cell.angle_beta   90.00
_cell.angle_gamma   90.00
#
_symmetry.space_group_name_H-M   'P 1'
#
loop_
_entity.id
_entity.type
_entity.pdbx_description
1 polymer ?
#
loop_
_entity_poly.entity_id
_entity_poly.type
_entity_poly.pdbx_seq_one_letter_code
_entity_poly.pdbx_strand_id
1 'polypeptide(L)'
;MAASPLTATGSAIFSKKCELGGSISSSSPSLVAHRCRKHSLNKILAVMAPSRTPQRPPSTTGSVKHAMTMTEKILARASERSQLEPGENVWVNVDVLMTHDVCGPGTIGIFKREFGENAKVWDREKIVIIPDHYIFTSDERANRNVDILRDFCLEQNIKYFYDIKDLGNFKANPDYKGVCHVALAQEGHCRPGEVLLGTDSHTCNAGAFGQFSSGIGNTDAGFVMGTGKLLLKVPPTLRFILDGEMPSYLLAKDLILQIIGEITVAGATYKSMEFLGSTVESLSMEERMTLCNMVVEAGGKNGVVPADKTTFKYLEDKTSVEYQPVYSDENARFIQDYKFDVSKLEPLVAKPHSPDNRALARECKDVKIDRVYIGSCTGGKTEDFMAAAKVFLASGKKVKVPTFLVPATQKVWVDLYGLPVAGSGGKTCSQIFEEAGCDTPTSPSCGACLGGPRDTYARMNEPQVCVSTTNRNFHGRMGHKDGQIYLASPYTAAASALTGFVTDPREFLQ
;
A
#
# COMPACT_ATOMS: atom_id res chain seq x y z
N MET A 1 16.93 54.00 -24.54
CA MET A 1 17.17 54.21 -26.00
C MET A 1 17.05 52.88 -26.69
N ALA A 2 16.11 52.81 -27.60
CA ALA A 2 15.97 52.05 -28.83
C ALA A 2 16.05 50.51 -28.69
N ALA A 3 15.00 49.78 -28.81
CA ALA A 3 14.04 49.52 -29.89
C ALA A 3 14.43 48.28 -30.74
N SER A 4 13.48 47.35 -30.75
CA SER A 4 13.29 46.12 -31.53
C SER A 4 13.64 46.17 -33.05
N PRO A 5 13.47 45.16 -33.92
CA PRO A 5 12.32 44.21 -33.94
C PRO A 5 12.56 42.75 -34.41
N LEU A 6 11.58 41.93 -34.15
CA LEU A 6 10.87 40.87 -34.94
C LEU A 6 11.49 40.31 -36.24
N THR A 7 11.50 38.97 -36.38
CA THR A 7 10.91 38.33 -37.57
C THR A 7 10.44 36.89 -37.24
N ALA A 8 9.26 36.59 -37.71
CA ALA A 8 8.63 35.29 -37.75
C ALA A 8 8.80 34.66 -39.14
N THR A 9 8.94 33.32 -39.21
CA THR A 9 8.57 32.44 -40.32
C THR A 9 8.34 31.07 -39.75
N GLY A 10 7.26 30.38 -39.84
CA GLY A 10 6.35 30.19 -40.98
C GLY A 10 6.46 28.74 -41.43
N SER A 11 5.47 27.90 -41.03
CA SER A 11 4.83 26.77 -41.71
C SER A 11 5.64 25.72 -42.51
N ALA A 12 5.35 24.45 -42.27
CA ALA A 12 4.96 23.55 -43.38
C ALA A 12 4.30 22.26 -42.87
N ILE A 13 3.06 22.11 -43.20
CA ILE A 13 2.22 20.91 -43.19
C ILE A 13 2.64 20.02 -44.35
N PHE A 14 2.83 18.72 -44.15
CA PHE A 14 2.85 17.73 -45.24
C PHE A 14 1.76 16.69 -45.01
N SER A 15 0.69 16.84 -45.79
CA SER A 15 -0.27 15.81 -46.12
C SER A 15 0.25 14.98 -47.29
N LYS A 16 0.26 13.67 -47.21
CA LYS A 16 0.35 12.78 -48.37
C LYS A 16 -0.97 12.04 -48.55
N LYS A 17 -1.67 12.45 -49.63
CA LYS A 17 -2.69 11.65 -50.30
C LYS A 17 -2.02 10.53 -51.10
N CYS A 18 -2.57 9.34 -51.04
CA CYS A 18 -2.45 8.34 -52.11
C CYS A 18 -3.85 8.07 -52.67
N GLU A 19 -4.03 8.50 -53.89
CA GLU A 19 -5.17 8.06 -54.75
C GLU A 19 -4.76 6.76 -55.46
N LEU A 20 -5.68 5.81 -55.54
CA LEU A 20 -5.75 4.84 -56.61
C LEU A 20 -7.22 4.54 -56.84
N GLY A 21 -7.66 4.87 -58.05
CA GLY A 21 -9.01 4.75 -58.51
C GLY A 21 -9.40 3.31 -58.96
N GLY A 22 -10.68 3.08 -58.97
CA GLY A 22 -11.31 1.87 -59.52
C GLY A 22 -12.83 2.00 -59.43
N SER A 23 -13.44 2.48 -60.52
CA SER A 23 -14.89 2.50 -60.72
C SER A 23 -15.43 1.09 -60.77
N ILE A 24 -16.68 0.84 -60.30
CA ILE A 24 -17.75 0.07 -60.91
C ILE A 24 -19.04 0.12 -60.07
N SER A 25 -20.10 0.57 -60.77
CA SER A 25 -21.54 0.29 -60.71
C SER A 25 -22.34 0.26 -59.41
N SER A 26 -23.39 1.07 -59.51
CA SER A 26 -24.63 1.18 -58.75
C SER A 26 -25.34 -0.14 -58.42
N SER A 27 -25.74 -0.29 -57.16
CA SER A 27 -27.04 -0.84 -56.80
C SER A 27 -27.32 -0.48 -55.32
N SER A 28 -28.41 0.22 -55.10
CA SER A 28 -28.96 0.55 -53.80
C SER A 28 -29.54 -0.68 -53.12
N PRO A 29 -29.38 -0.83 -51.81
CA PRO A 29 -30.43 -1.46 -51.03
C PRO A 29 -30.92 -0.53 -49.91
N SER A 30 -32.21 -0.56 -49.77
CA SER A 30 -33.10 -0.02 -48.78
C SER A 30 -32.55 0.07 -47.33
N LEU A 31 -32.74 1.23 -46.72
CA LEU A 31 -32.63 1.49 -45.30
C LEU A 31 -33.64 0.61 -44.51
N VAL A 32 -33.14 -0.41 -43.87
CA VAL A 32 -33.87 -1.08 -42.78
C VAL A 32 -33.45 -0.41 -41.49
N ALA A 33 -34.36 0.37 -40.93
CA ALA A 33 -34.22 0.98 -39.63
C ALA A 33 -34.19 -0.13 -38.55
N HIS A 34 -33.03 -0.45 -38.04
CA HIS A 34 -32.93 -1.24 -36.82
C HIS A 34 -33.36 -0.38 -35.62
N ARG A 35 -34.59 -0.59 -35.17
CA ARG A 35 -35.06 -0.14 -33.85
C ARG A 35 -34.13 -0.72 -32.78
N CYS A 36 -33.30 0.12 -32.18
CA CYS A 36 -32.64 -0.17 -30.90
C CYS A 36 -33.72 -0.48 -29.87
N ARG A 37 -33.88 -1.74 -29.52
CA ARG A 37 -34.69 -2.14 -28.38
C ARG A 37 -33.99 -1.65 -27.08
N LYS A 38 -34.64 -0.72 -26.40
CA LYS A 38 -34.32 -0.40 -25.00
C LYS A 38 -34.49 -1.70 -24.21
N HIS A 39 -33.39 -2.38 -23.88
CA HIS A 39 -33.41 -3.42 -22.86
C HIS A 39 -33.60 -2.75 -21.49
N SER A 40 -34.72 -3.02 -20.85
CA SER A 40 -35.05 -2.47 -19.54
C SER A 40 -34.09 -3.00 -18.48
N LEU A 41 -33.68 -2.13 -17.56
CA LEU A 41 -32.86 -2.44 -16.36
C LEU A 41 -33.40 -3.63 -15.54
N ASN A 42 -34.68 -3.98 -15.67
CA ASN A 42 -35.29 -5.10 -14.95
C ASN A 42 -34.70 -6.48 -15.27
N LYS A 43 -33.99 -6.65 -16.40
CA LYS A 43 -33.35 -7.94 -16.70
C LYS A 43 -32.02 -8.16 -15.97
N ILE A 44 -31.30 -7.07 -15.64
CA ILE A 44 -30.05 -7.18 -14.89
C ILE A 44 -30.33 -7.49 -13.43
N LEU A 45 -31.38 -6.90 -12.84
CA LEU A 45 -31.83 -7.21 -11.48
C LEU A 45 -32.32 -8.67 -11.33
N ALA A 46 -32.89 -9.26 -12.39
CA ALA A 46 -33.32 -10.65 -12.36
C ALA A 46 -32.16 -11.67 -12.37
N VAL A 47 -30.97 -11.27 -12.86
CA VAL A 47 -29.76 -12.12 -12.83
C VAL A 47 -29.05 -12.02 -11.45
N MET A 48 -29.27 -10.95 -10.71
CA MET A 48 -28.67 -10.73 -9.38
C MET A 48 -29.57 -11.12 -8.21
N ALA A 49 -30.85 -11.42 -8.44
CA ALA A 49 -31.70 -12.00 -7.42
C ALA A 49 -31.34 -13.49 -7.24
N PRO A 50 -31.05 -13.95 -6.01
CA PRO A 50 -30.79 -15.37 -5.79
C PRO A 50 -32.05 -16.15 -6.26
N SER A 51 -31.92 -16.94 -7.32
CA SER A 51 -32.96 -17.87 -7.70
C SER A 51 -33.13 -18.84 -6.51
N ARG A 52 -34.31 -18.87 -5.91
CA ARG A 52 -34.69 -19.95 -4.98
C ARG A 52 -34.82 -21.24 -5.80
N THR A 53 -33.66 -21.85 -6.08
CA THR A 53 -33.62 -23.23 -6.51
C THR A 53 -34.04 -24.05 -5.30
N PRO A 54 -34.94 -25.04 -5.45
CA PRO A 54 -35.29 -25.93 -4.35
C PRO A 54 -33.97 -26.53 -3.83
N GLN A 55 -33.67 -26.34 -2.55
CA GLN A 55 -32.51 -26.96 -1.91
C GLN A 55 -32.67 -28.47 -2.06
N ARG A 56 -31.79 -29.07 -2.84
CA ARG A 56 -31.56 -30.51 -2.78
C ARG A 56 -31.15 -30.81 -1.34
N PRO A 57 -31.79 -31.79 -0.66
CA PRO A 57 -31.37 -32.14 0.70
C PRO A 57 -29.87 -32.43 0.66
N PRO A 58 -29.08 -32.00 1.67
CA PRO A 58 -27.68 -32.26 1.72
C PRO A 58 -27.44 -33.75 1.61
N SER A 59 -26.67 -34.15 0.57
CA SER A 59 -26.18 -35.51 0.49
C SER A 59 -25.26 -35.70 1.69
N THR A 60 -25.67 -36.54 2.63
CA THR A 60 -24.86 -36.97 3.77
C THR A 60 -23.82 -37.99 3.34
N THR A 61 -22.99 -37.64 2.40
CA THR A 61 -21.68 -38.21 2.24
C THR A 61 -20.77 -37.32 3.07
N GLY A 62 -20.33 -37.79 4.23
CA GLY A 62 -19.43 -37.08 5.10
C GLY A 62 -18.19 -36.65 4.32
N SER A 63 -18.15 -35.39 3.87
CA SER A 63 -16.94 -34.84 3.28
C SER A 63 -15.89 -34.81 4.38
N VAL A 64 -14.83 -35.56 4.20
CA VAL A 64 -13.67 -35.49 5.08
C VAL A 64 -13.21 -34.04 5.06
N LYS A 65 -13.31 -33.36 6.21
CA LYS A 65 -12.81 -31.98 6.34
C LYS A 65 -11.31 -32.02 6.05
N HIS A 66 -10.88 -31.33 5.01
CA HIS A 66 -9.45 -31.15 4.75
C HIS A 66 -8.90 -30.00 5.59
N ALA A 67 -7.61 -30.09 5.91
CA ALA A 67 -6.90 -29.05 6.64
C ALA A 67 -6.71 -27.80 5.75
N MET A 68 -6.96 -26.62 6.30
CA MET A 68 -6.95 -25.34 5.58
C MET A 68 -5.88 -24.38 6.11
N THR A 69 -5.30 -23.58 5.22
CA THR A 69 -4.46 -22.45 5.58
C THR A 69 -5.30 -21.33 6.22
N MET A 70 -4.63 -20.41 6.92
CA MET A 70 -5.28 -19.24 7.53
C MET A 70 -6.07 -18.44 6.49
N THR A 71 -5.51 -18.20 5.32
CA THR A 71 -6.19 -17.50 4.21
C THR A 71 -7.46 -18.22 3.77
N GLU A 72 -7.42 -19.53 3.56
CA GLU A 72 -8.60 -20.33 3.20
C GLU A 72 -9.68 -20.27 4.28
N LYS A 73 -9.31 -20.36 5.56
CA LYS A 73 -10.24 -20.27 6.69
C LYS A 73 -10.90 -18.90 6.80
N ILE A 74 -10.14 -17.80 6.63
CA ILE A 74 -10.72 -16.46 6.67
C ILE A 74 -11.74 -16.30 5.54
N LEU A 75 -11.39 -16.71 4.32
CA LEU A 75 -12.29 -16.63 3.17
C LEU A 75 -13.51 -17.59 3.31
N ALA A 76 -13.31 -18.78 3.88
CA ALA A 76 -14.41 -19.72 4.17
C ALA A 76 -15.42 -19.08 5.11
N ARG A 77 -14.95 -18.48 6.21
CA ARG A 77 -15.81 -17.75 7.14
C ARG A 77 -16.54 -16.59 6.47
N ALA A 78 -15.83 -15.76 5.72
CA ALA A 78 -16.39 -14.61 5.01
C ALA A 78 -17.39 -15.00 3.92
N SER A 79 -17.33 -16.23 3.41
CA SER A 79 -18.25 -16.78 2.41
C SER A 79 -19.31 -17.72 2.99
N GLU A 80 -19.38 -17.87 4.33
CA GLU A 80 -20.29 -18.76 5.04
C GLU A 80 -20.16 -20.24 4.57
N ARG A 81 -18.93 -20.64 4.19
CA ARG A 81 -18.59 -21.99 3.76
C ARG A 81 -17.84 -22.72 4.89
N SER A 82 -18.06 -24.01 5.01
CA SER A 82 -17.35 -24.85 5.98
C SER A 82 -15.91 -25.13 5.61
N GLN A 83 -15.59 -25.09 4.32
CA GLN A 83 -14.25 -25.30 3.76
C GLN A 83 -14.15 -24.71 2.35
N LEU A 84 -12.92 -24.36 1.94
CA LEU A 84 -12.57 -23.89 0.61
C LEU A 84 -11.27 -24.53 0.15
N GLU A 85 -11.11 -24.62 -1.17
CA GLU A 85 -9.86 -25.03 -1.81
C GLU A 85 -9.29 -23.89 -2.67
N PRO A 86 -7.97 -23.80 -2.80
CA PRO A 86 -7.32 -22.88 -3.72
C PRO A 86 -7.86 -23.04 -5.15
N GLY A 87 -8.20 -21.92 -5.77
CA GLY A 87 -8.75 -21.89 -7.12
C GLY A 87 -10.27 -21.80 -7.19
N GLU A 88 -11.00 -22.07 -6.10
CA GLU A 88 -12.45 -21.82 -6.06
C GLU A 88 -12.76 -20.33 -6.16
N ASN A 89 -13.87 -20.01 -6.86
CA ASN A 89 -14.43 -18.66 -6.89
C ASN A 89 -15.55 -18.57 -5.85
N VAL A 90 -15.44 -17.64 -4.92
CA VAL A 90 -16.40 -17.48 -3.82
C VAL A 90 -16.78 -16.02 -3.62
N TRP A 91 -18.05 -15.79 -3.27
CA TRP A 91 -18.50 -14.49 -2.81
C TRP A 91 -18.14 -14.33 -1.33
N VAL A 92 -17.32 -13.34 -1.02
CA VAL A 92 -16.90 -13.03 0.35
C VAL A 92 -17.57 -11.76 0.83
N ASN A 93 -18.04 -11.78 2.08
CA ASN A 93 -18.46 -10.58 2.79
C ASN A 93 -17.22 -9.77 3.16
N VAL A 94 -17.31 -8.45 2.99
CA VAL A 94 -16.23 -7.50 3.30
C VAL A 94 -16.50 -6.86 4.65
N ASP A 95 -15.52 -6.90 5.54
CA ASP A 95 -15.65 -6.31 6.88
C ASP A 95 -15.22 -4.83 6.88
N VAL A 96 -14.22 -4.47 6.07
CA VAL A 96 -13.77 -3.09 5.90
C VAL A 96 -13.46 -2.82 4.43
N LEU A 97 -14.02 -1.74 3.89
CA LEU A 97 -13.62 -1.18 2.60
C LEU A 97 -12.91 0.17 2.81
N MET A 98 -11.67 0.28 2.38
CA MET A 98 -10.90 1.52 2.44
C MET A 98 -10.77 2.16 1.06
N THR A 99 -10.91 3.50 0.99
CA THR A 99 -10.53 4.28 -0.19
C THR A 99 -9.89 5.62 0.19
N HIS A 100 -9.25 6.26 -0.77
CA HIS A 100 -8.47 7.47 -0.57
C HIS A 100 -8.67 8.47 -1.74
N ASP A 101 -8.03 9.64 -1.67
CA ASP A 101 -8.25 10.77 -2.59
C ASP A 101 -7.88 10.51 -4.05
N VAL A 102 -6.98 9.56 -4.35
CA VAL A 102 -6.63 9.24 -5.75
C VAL A 102 -7.67 8.32 -6.39
N CYS A 103 -8.10 7.29 -5.69
CA CYS A 103 -9.02 6.26 -6.21
C CYS A 103 -10.49 6.50 -5.85
N GLY A 104 -10.77 7.14 -4.75
CA GLY A 104 -12.11 7.35 -4.21
C GLY A 104 -13.09 8.03 -5.16
N PRO A 105 -12.74 9.14 -5.84
CA PRO A 105 -13.62 9.77 -6.81
C PRO A 105 -14.06 8.83 -7.93
N GLY A 106 -13.13 8.03 -8.46
CA GLY A 106 -13.44 7.00 -9.47
C GLY A 106 -14.34 5.90 -8.93
N THR A 107 -14.10 5.45 -7.71
CA THR A 107 -14.93 4.44 -7.02
C THR A 107 -16.35 4.94 -6.80
N ILE A 108 -16.52 6.17 -6.31
CA ILE A 108 -17.81 6.82 -6.10
C ILE A 108 -18.57 6.97 -7.43
N GLY A 109 -17.86 7.40 -8.48
CA GLY A 109 -18.46 7.52 -9.81
C GLY A 109 -18.99 6.18 -10.35
N ILE A 110 -18.28 5.08 -10.13
CA ILE A 110 -18.73 3.73 -10.48
C ILE A 110 -19.92 3.33 -9.62
N PHE A 111 -19.87 3.53 -8.31
CA PHE A 111 -20.98 3.23 -7.40
C PHE A 111 -22.27 3.96 -7.85
N LYS A 112 -22.22 5.27 -8.06
CA LYS A 112 -23.39 6.05 -8.49
C LYS A 112 -23.91 5.62 -9.86
N ARG A 113 -23.03 5.33 -10.82
CA ARG A 113 -23.40 4.87 -12.16
C ARG A 113 -24.11 3.52 -12.14
N GLU A 114 -23.62 2.56 -11.37
CA GLU A 114 -24.13 1.18 -11.38
C GLU A 114 -25.36 0.99 -10.47
N PHE A 115 -25.42 1.69 -9.35
CA PHE A 115 -26.52 1.55 -8.38
C PHE A 115 -27.54 2.71 -8.42
N GLY A 116 -27.19 3.82 -9.05
CA GLY A 116 -28.04 5.03 -9.18
C GLY A 116 -27.56 6.17 -8.28
N GLU A 117 -27.85 7.42 -8.69
CA GLU A 117 -27.41 8.63 -8.00
C GLU A 117 -27.88 8.72 -6.52
N ASN A 118 -29.05 8.15 -6.22
CA ASN A 118 -29.64 8.18 -4.88
C ASN A 118 -29.39 6.88 -4.09
N ALA A 119 -28.55 5.99 -4.61
CA ALA A 119 -28.24 4.74 -3.93
C ALA A 119 -27.55 4.99 -2.59
N LYS A 120 -27.79 4.11 -1.64
CA LYS A 120 -27.09 4.12 -0.36
C LYS A 120 -26.04 3.03 -0.34
N VAL A 121 -24.92 3.31 0.32
CA VAL A 121 -23.85 2.33 0.55
C VAL A 121 -24.39 1.17 1.42
N TRP A 122 -23.82 -0.03 1.25
CA TRP A 122 -24.27 -1.23 1.96
C TRP A 122 -24.18 -1.06 3.49
N ASP A 123 -23.11 -0.47 3.98
CA ASP A 123 -22.90 -0.22 5.42
C ASP A 123 -21.92 0.95 5.60
N ARG A 124 -22.43 2.07 6.12
CA ARG A 124 -21.66 3.30 6.38
C ARG A 124 -20.60 3.15 7.48
N GLU A 125 -20.69 2.10 8.32
CA GLU A 125 -19.76 1.84 9.41
C GLU A 125 -18.61 0.92 8.99
N LYS A 126 -18.68 0.36 7.78
CA LYS A 126 -17.65 -0.52 7.20
C LYS A 126 -16.84 0.14 6.08
N ILE A 127 -17.15 1.40 5.77
CA ILE A 127 -16.39 2.18 4.78
C ILE A 127 -15.50 3.17 5.53
N VAL A 128 -14.22 3.15 5.17
CA VAL A 128 -13.18 4.04 5.72
C VAL A 128 -12.60 4.88 4.59
N ILE A 129 -12.65 6.19 4.71
CA ILE A 129 -12.15 7.12 3.69
C ILE A 129 -11.03 7.97 4.29
N ILE A 130 -9.83 7.88 3.69
CA ILE A 130 -8.60 8.51 4.19
C ILE A 130 -7.91 9.25 3.05
N PRO A 131 -8.09 10.57 2.89
CA PRO A 131 -7.25 11.35 1.98
C PRO A 131 -5.81 11.38 2.51
N ASP A 132 -4.83 10.93 1.70
CA ASP A 132 -3.43 10.81 2.15
C ASP A 132 -2.39 10.92 1.03
N HIS A 133 -2.80 10.91 -0.25
CA HIS A 133 -1.90 10.86 -1.38
C HIS A 133 -1.59 12.23 -1.97
N TYR A 134 -2.60 12.93 -2.53
CA TYR A 134 -2.46 14.22 -3.19
C TYR A 134 -3.04 15.32 -2.32
N ILE A 135 -2.42 15.51 -1.18
CA ILE A 135 -2.85 16.42 -0.11
C ILE A 135 -1.76 17.41 0.22
N PHE A 136 -2.10 18.49 0.91
CA PHE A 136 -1.19 19.59 1.26
C PHE A 136 -0.46 20.12 0.02
N THR A 137 -1.18 20.33 -1.06
CA THR A 137 -0.72 20.80 -2.37
C THR A 137 -1.58 21.97 -2.85
N SER A 138 -1.01 22.80 -3.70
CA SER A 138 -1.73 23.85 -4.42
C SER A 138 -2.43 23.35 -5.70
N ASP A 139 -2.32 22.08 -6.03
CA ASP A 139 -2.96 21.49 -7.21
C ASP A 139 -4.49 21.42 -7.03
N GLU A 140 -5.21 22.20 -7.84
CA GLU A 140 -6.68 22.30 -7.75
C GLU A 140 -7.39 20.98 -8.05
N ARG A 141 -6.83 20.13 -8.92
CA ARG A 141 -7.42 18.82 -9.25
C ARG A 141 -7.31 17.86 -8.08
N ALA A 142 -6.15 17.88 -7.41
CA ALA A 142 -5.93 17.09 -6.20
C ALA A 142 -6.92 17.52 -5.09
N ASN A 143 -7.06 18.82 -4.86
CA ASN A 143 -7.96 19.36 -3.84
C ASN A 143 -9.42 19.04 -4.15
N ARG A 144 -9.84 19.13 -5.43
CA ARG A 144 -11.18 18.72 -5.86
C ARG A 144 -11.48 17.24 -5.56
N ASN A 145 -10.49 16.37 -5.61
CA ASN A 145 -10.70 14.97 -5.25
C ASN A 145 -11.10 14.82 -3.78
N VAL A 146 -10.48 15.58 -2.89
CA VAL A 146 -10.84 15.61 -1.46
C VAL A 146 -12.25 16.15 -1.25
N ASP A 147 -12.64 17.20 -2.01
CA ASP A 147 -14.00 17.74 -1.94
C ASP A 147 -15.06 16.71 -2.38
N ILE A 148 -14.79 15.96 -3.44
CA ILE A 148 -15.69 14.87 -3.89
C ILE A 148 -15.86 13.80 -2.79
N LEU A 149 -14.79 13.44 -2.09
CA LEU A 149 -14.86 12.52 -0.97
C LEU A 149 -15.70 13.09 0.18
N ARG A 150 -15.51 14.37 0.50
CA ARG A 150 -16.24 15.05 1.57
C ARG A 150 -17.73 15.11 1.28
N ASP A 151 -18.11 15.51 0.07
CA ASP A 151 -19.50 15.56 -0.36
C ASP A 151 -20.17 14.18 -0.29
N PHE A 152 -19.45 13.13 -0.74
CA PHE A 152 -19.95 11.76 -0.65
C PHE A 152 -20.09 11.29 0.80
N CYS A 153 -19.13 11.58 1.65
CA CYS A 153 -19.21 11.23 3.08
C CYS A 153 -20.40 11.88 3.77
N LEU A 154 -20.68 13.13 3.45
CA LEU A 154 -21.88 13.83 3.96
C LEU A 154 -23.16 13.22 3.41
N GLU A 155 -23.25 12.96 2.10
CA GLU A 155 -24.41 12.37 1.43
C GLU A 155 -24.76 10.98 1.99
N GLN A 156 -23.74 10.14 2.22
CA GLN A 156 -23.89 8.78 2.69
C GLN A 156 -23.80 8.62 4.22
N ASN A 157 -23.49 9.71 4.92
CA ASN A 157 -23.27 9.72 6.38
C ASN A 157 -22.20 8.68 6.80
N ILE A 158 -21.06 8.65 6.08
CA ILE A 158 -19.95 7.74 6.36
C ILE A 158 -19.39 8.04 7.75
N LYS A 159 -19.22 7.00 8.57
CA LYS A 159 -18.76 7.13 9.95
C LYS A 159 -17.26 7.44 10.05
N TYR A 160 -16.45 6.81 9.20
CA TYR A 160 -14.99 6.91 9.26
C TYR A 160 -14.46 7.69 8.07
N PHE A 161 -14.51 9.01 8.19
CA PHE A 161 -13.91 9.95 7.25
C PHE A 161 -12.87 10.80 7.98
N TYR A 162 -11.61 10.66 7.58
CA TYR A 162 -10.48 11.37 8.19
C TYR A 162 -10.13 12.62 7.37
N ASP A 163 -10.97 13.63 7.47
CA ASP A 163 -11.00 14.81 6.60
C ASP A 163 -9.78 15.72 6.75
N ILE A 164 -9.48 16.44 5.67
CA ILE A 164 -8.48 17.51 5.60
C ILE A 164 -9.19 18.79 5.17
N LYS A 165 -9.31 19.75 6.09
CA LYS A 165 -9.98 21.02 5.85
C LYS A 165 -9.00 22.17 5.60
N ASP A 166 -7.89 22.19 6.33
CA ASP A 166 -6.83 23.18 6.16
C ASP A 166 -5.70 22.58 5.31
N LEU A 167 -5.62 23.00 4.06
CA LEU A 167 -4.62 22.50 3.11
C LEU A 167 -3.22 23.08 3.35
N GLY A 168 -3.11 24.17 4.11
CA GLY A 168 -1.83 24.81 4.40
C GLY A 168 -1.17 24.35 5.70
N ASN A 169 -1.93 23.77 6.62
CA ASN A 169 -1.44 23.41 7.95
C ASN A 169 -2.01 22.07 8.43
N PHE A 170 -1.27 20.99 8.26
CA PHE A 170 -1.72 19.66 8.68
C PHE A 170 -2.05 19.57 10.18
N LYS A 171 -1.39 20.36 11.03
CA LYS A 171 -1.64 20.39 12.48
C LYS A 171 -3.01 20.99 12.85
N ALA A 172 -3.61 21.74 11.94
CA ALA A 172 -4.95 22.31 12.12
C ALA A 172 -6.08 21.34 11.73
N ASN A 173 -5.73 20.11 11.31
CA ASN A 173 -6.69 19.08 10.91
C ASN A 173 -6.76 17.96 11.97
N PRO A 174 -7.61 18.05 13.00
CA PRO A 174 -7.67 17.04 14.07
C PRO A 174 -8.19 15.69 13.59
N ASP A 175 -8.99 15.69 12.53
CA ASP A 175 -9.55 14.47 11.94
C ASP A 175 -8.55 13.75 11.03
N TYR A 176 -7.56 14.45 10.48
CA TYR A 176 -6.55 13.88 9.62
C TYR A 176 -5.61 12.94 10.39
N LYS A 177 -5.36 11.77 9.85
CA LYS A 177 -4.53 10.74 10.51
C LYS A 177 -3.19 10.50 9.81
N GLY A 178 -3.13 10.52 8.51
CA GLY A 178 -1.93 10.25 7.72
C GLY A 178 -2.12 9.16 6.69
N VAL A 179 -1.02 8.49 6.33
CA VAL A 179 -1.00 7.43 5.32
C VAL A 179 -1.96 6.30 5.70
N CYS A 180 -2.87 5.99 4.79
CA CYS A 180 -4.03 5.14 5.04
C CYS A 180 -3.70 3.79 5.68
N HIS A 181 -2.64 3.11 5.26
CA HIS A 181 -2.29 1.78 5.77
C HIS A 181 -1.84 1.79 7.24
N VAL A 182 -1.17 2.85 7.67
CA VAL A 182 -0.75 3.00 9.08
C VAL A 182 -1.91 3.56 9.90
N ALA A 183 -2.68 4.51 9.33
CA ALA A 183 -3.86 5.05 9.97
C ALA A 183 -4.92 3.97 10.24
N LEU A 184 -5.19 3.06 9.29
CA LEU A 184 -6.10 1.91 9.49
C LEU A 184 -5.72 1.08 10.71
N ALA A 185 -4.42 0.82 10.91
CA ALA A 185 -3.93 0.07 12.06
C ALA A 185 -4.09 0.85 13.37
N GLN A 186 -3.70 2.12 13.38
CA GLN A 186 -3.76 2.98 14.56
C GLN A 186 -5.18 3.30 15.01
N GLU A 187 -6.15 3.34 14.07
CA GLU A 187 -7.57 3.59 14.33
C GLU A 187 -8.39 2.28 14.51
N GLY A 188 -7.74 1.11 14.63
CA GLY A 188 -8.39 -0.15 14.98
C GLY A 188 -9.22 -0.82 13.88
N HIS A 189 -8.95 -0.51 12.60
CA HIS A 189 -9.62 -1.15 11.47
C HIS A 189 -8.95 -2.45 11.01
N CYS A 190 -7.74 -2.73 11.50
CA CYS A 190 -7.01 -3.97 11.20
C CYS A 190 -7.28 -5.01 12.29
N ARG A 191 -8.20 -5.96 12.03
CA ARG A 191 -8.64 -6.94 13.03
C ARG A 191 -8.45 -8.38 12.55
N PRO A 192 -7.92 -9.26 13.43
CA PRO A 192 -7.66 -10.66 13.08
C PRO A 192 -8.89 -11.40 12.52
N GLY A 193 -8.66 -12.15 11.46
CA GLY A 193 -9.66 -13.04 10.86
C GLY A 193 -10.76 -12.36 10.05
N GLU A 194 -10.69 -11.05 9.80
CA GLU A 194 -11.61 -10.30 8.96
C GLU A 194 -11.07 -10.13 7.52
N VAL A 195 -11.93 -9.64 6.62
CA VAL A 195 -11.62 -9.27 5.24
C VAL A 195 -11.61 -7.75 5.10
N LEU A 196 -10.43 -7.18 4.81
CA LEU A 196 -10.25 -5.78 4.51
C LEU A 196 -9.81 -5.61 3.04
N LEU A 197 -10.59 -4.87 2.27
CA LEU A 197 -10.27 -4.53 0.90
C LEU A 197 -10.05 -3.02 0.76
N GLY A 198 -9.14 -2.63 -0.09
CA GLY A 198 -8.86 -1.21 -0.29
C GLY A 198 -8.47 -0.88 -1.72
N THR A 199 -8.64 0.38 -2.11
CA THR A 199 -8.31 0.83 -3.47
C THR A 199 -6.83 1.11 -3.68
N ASP A 200 -6.00 0.90 -2.66
CA ASP A 200 -4.54 0.93 -2.77
C ASP A 200 -3.93 -0.48 -2.78
N SER A 201 -2.88 -0.66 -3.56
CA SER A 201 -2.20 -1.96 -3.71
C SER A 201 -1.56 -2.45 -2.40
N HIS A 202 -1.11 -1.54 -1.53
CA HIS A 202 -0.48 -1.88 -0.24
C HIS A 202 -1.49 -2.14 0.89
N THR A 203 -2.77 -2.26 0.59
CA THR A 203 -3.79 -2.70 1.55
C THR A 203 -3.42 -4.03 2.21
N CYS A 204 -2.60 -4.87 1.54
CA CYS A 204 -2.03 -6.09 2.11
C CYS A 204 -1.25 -5.87 3.43
N ASN A 205 -0.85 -4.64 3.74
CA ASN A 205 -0.23 -4.24 5.01
C ASN A 205 -1.01 -4.73 6.26
N ALA A 206 -2.35 -4.73 6.18
CA ALA A 206 -3.21 -5.15 7.30
C ALA A 206 -3.14 -6.65 7.61
N GLY A 207 -2.57 -7.46 6.72
CA GLY A 207 -2.30 -8.88 6.99
C GLY A 207 -1.33 -9.13 8.13
N ALA A 208 -0.55 -8.11 8.54
CA ALA A 208 0.25 -8.13 9.76
C ALA A 208 -0.55 -8.45 11.02
N PHE A 209 -1.86 -8.23 10.98
CA PHE A 209 -2.80 -8.48 12.06
C PHE A 209 -3.53 -9.83 11.95
N GLY A 210 -3.16 -10.69 11.02
CA GLY A 210 -3.89 -11.92 10.74
C GLY A 210 -5.23 -11.69 10.03
N GLN A 211 -5.30 -10.66 9.21
CA GLN A 211 -6.45 -10.25 8.41
C GLN A 211 -6.23 -10.61 6.94
N PHE A 212 -7.24 -11.09 6.23
CA PHE A 212 -7.13 -11.14 4.77
C PHE A 212 -7.29 -9.73 4.22
N SER A 213 -6.24 -9.20 3.67
CA SER A 213 -6.25 -7.83 3.16
C SER A 213 -5.62 -7.74 1.78
N SER A 214 -6.29 -7.05 0.85
CA SER A 214 -5.84 -6.95 -0.54
C SER A 214 -6.26 -5.65 -1.21
N GLY A 215 -5.39 -5.17 -2.11
CA GLY A 215 -5.75 -4.11 -3.03
C GLY A 215 -6.73 -4.58 -4.10
N ILE A 216 -7.71 -3.73 -4.42
CA ILE A 216 -8.71 -3.94 -5.48
C ILE A 216 -8.84 -2.71 -6.37
N GLY A 217 -9.35 -2.90 -7.57
CA GLY A 217 -9.60 -1.80 -8.51
C GLY A 217 -10.86 -0.99 -8.16
N ASN A 218 -10.98 0.22 -8.73
CA ASN A 218 -12.12 1.11 -8.49
C ASN A 218 -13.46 0.45 -8.85
N THR A 219 -13.50 -0.40 -9.88
CA THR A 219 -14.71 -1.12 -10.27
C THR A 219 -15.18 -2.05 -9.18
N ASP A 220 -14.28 -2.90 -8.68
CA ASP A 220 -14.58 -3.82 -7.59
C ASP A 220 -14.99 -3.06 -6.32
N ALA A 221 -14.27 -1.98 -5.98
CA ALA A 221 -14.57 -1.16 -4.82
C ALA A 221 -15.94 -0.49 -4.92
N GLY A 222 -16.35 -0.01 -6.11
CA GLY A 222 -17.69 0.54 -6.35
C GLY A 222 -18.79 -0.50 -6.14
N PHE A 223 -18.56 -1.74 -6.57
CA PHE A 223 -19.48 -2.85 -6.30
C PHE A 223 -19.52 -3.24 -4.82
N VAL A 224 -18.38 -3.27 -4.14
CA VAL A 224 -18.33 -3.49 -2.69
C VAL A 224 -19.07 -2.39 -1.95
N MET A 225 -18.94 -1.11 -2.35
CA MET A 225 -19.72 -0.01 -1.76
C MET A 225 -21.23 -0.25 -1.79
N GLY A 226 -21.74 -0.86 -2.88
CA GLY A 226 -23.17 -1.12 -3.04
C GLY A 226 -23.65 -2.45 -2.45
N THR A 227 -22.78 -3.44 -2.30
CA THR A 227 -23.18 -4.82 -1.99
C THR A 227 -22.56 -5.38 -0.72
N GLY A 228 -21.44 -4.84 -0.25
CA GLY A 228 -20.65 -5.40 0.85
C GLY A 228 -19.95 -6.72 0.50
N LYS A 229 -19.90 -7.11 -0.79
CA LYS A 229 -19.38 -8.41 -1.22
C LYS A 229 -18.46 -8.27 -2.42
N LEU A 230 -17.52 -9.21 -2.53
CA LEU A 230 -16.67 -9.34 -3.71
C LEU A 230 -16.55 -10.83 -4.09
N LEU A 231 -16.55 -11.10 -5.41
CA LEU A 231 -16.19 -12.41 -5.92
C LEU A 231 -14.67 -12.54 -5.98
N LEU A 232 -14.12 -13.44 -5.18
CA LEU A 232 -12.68 -13.70 -5.13
C LEU A 232 -12.39 -15.14 -5.55
N LYS A 233 -11.27 -15.33 -6.22
CA LYS A 233 -10.67 -16.64 -6.37
C LYS A 233 -9.80 -16.91 -5.15
N VAL A 234 -9.98 -18.05 -4.48
CA VAL A 234 -9.19 -18.43 -3.31
C VAL A 234 -7.72 -18.57 -3.71
N PRO A 235 -6.80 -17.73 -3.18
CA PRO A 235 -5.40 -17.83 -3.53
C PRO A 235 -4.76 -19.03 -2.80
N PRO A 236 -3.89 -19.76 -3.47
CA PRO A 236 -3.04 -20.72 -2.79
C PRO A 236 -1.96 -20.02 -1.95
N THR A 237 -1.46 -20.67 -0.91
CA THR A 237 -0.56 -20.07 0.08
C THR A 237 0.87 -20.58 -0.04
N LEU A 238 1.84 -19.67 -0.05
CA LEU A 238 3.27 -19.91 0.18
C LEU A 238 3.56 -19.72 1.67
N ARG A 239 4.43 -20.54 2.25
CA ARG A 239 4.83 -20.43 3.65
C ARG A 239 6.29 -19.98 3.75
N PHE A 240 6.52 -18.92 4.54
CA PHE A 240 7.84 -18.36 4.80
C PHE A 240 8.17 -18.55 6.28
N ILE A 241 9.19 -19.34 6.57
CA ILE A 241 9.65 -19.65 7.91
C ILE A 241 10.95 -18.86 8.12
N LEU A 242 10.88 -17.83 8.97
CA LEU A 242 11.99 -16.95 9.30
C LEU A 242 12.43 -17.25 10.72
N ASP A 243 13.56 -17.93 10.85
CA ASP A 243 14.11 -18.35 12.13
C ASP A 243 15.46 -17.71 12.41
N GLY A 244 15.82 -17.66 13.67
CA GLY A 244 17.06 -17.10 14.16
C GLY A 244 16.88 -15.74 14.81
N GLU A 245 17.89 -15.32 15.54
CA GLU A 245 17.93 -13.98 16.14
C GLU A 245 18.29 -12.94 15.07
N MET A 246 17.43 -11.92 14.93
CA MET A 246 17.67 -10.87 13.96
C MET A 246 18.81 -9.96 14.45
N PRO A 247 19.89 -9.78 13.66
CA PRO A 247 20.96 -8.87 14.02
C PRO A 247 20.48 -7.44 14.28
N SER A 248 21.08 -6.78 15.24
CA SER A 248 20.69 -5.42 15.69
C SER A 248 20.78 -4.31 14.62
N TYR A 249 21.43 -4.61 13.49
CA TYR A 249 21.58 -3.72 12.34
C TYR A 249 20.61 -4.02 11.20
N LEU A 250 19.67 -4.95 11.39
CA LEU A 250 18.63 -5.30 10.42
C LEU A 250 17.24 -4.88 10.91
N LEU A 251 16.35 -4.70 9.96
CA LEU A 251 14.91 -4.47 10.16
C LEU A 251 14.10 -5.35 9.22
N ALA A 252 12.80 -5.46 9.44
CA ALA A 252 11.88 -6.21 8.58
C ALA A 252 11.94 -5.78 7.11
N LYS A 253 12.39 -4.56 6.82
CA LYS A 253 12.65 -4.11 5.44
C LYS A 253 13.75 -4.94 4.76
N ASP A 254 14.82 -5.29 5.46
CA ASP A 254 15.87 -6.15 4.93
C ASP A 254 15.34 -7.57 4.71
N LEU A 255 14.49 -8.08 5.61
CA LEU A 255 13.86 -9.40 5.46
C LEU A 255 13.00 -9.49 4.20
N ILE A 256 12.13 -8.51 3.97
CA ILE A 256 11.25 -8.55 2.80
C ILE A 256 12.02 -8.30 1.50
N LEU A 257 13.08 -7.49 1.50
CA LEU A 257 13.96 -7.34 0.34
C LEU A 257 14.72 -8.65 0.05
N GLN A 258 15.13 -9.40 1.09
CA GLN A 258 15.71 -10.74 0.92
C GLN A 258 14.72 -11.67 0.23
N ILE A 259 13.48 -11.73 0.73
CA ILE A 259 12.43 -12.60 0.21
C ILE A 259 12.11 -12.25 -1.25
N ILE A 260 11.86 -10.97 -1.56
CA ILE A 260 11.55 -10.54 -2.92
C ILE A 260 12.72 -10.81 -3.87
N GLY A 261 13.96 -10.59 -3.42
CA GLY A 261 15.15 -10.92 -4.20
C GLY A 261 15.32 -12.41 -4.47
N GLU A 262 14.75 -13.28 -3.65
CA GLU A 262 14.80 -14.75 -3.82
C GLU A 262 13.70 -15.24 -4.76
N ILE A 263 12.45 -14.80 -4.56
CA ILE A 263 11.29 -15.31 -5.31
C ILE A 263 10.94 -14.45 -6.53
N THR A 264 11.57 -13.31 -6.71
CA THR A 264 11.34 -12.27 -7.73
C THR A 264 10.01 -11.53 -7.60
N VAL A 265 9.78 -10.48 -8.41
CA VAL A 265 8.53 -9.70 -8.44
C VAL A 265 7.31 -10.50 -8.92
N ALA A 266 7.49 -11.71 -9.42
CA ALA A 266 6.41 -12.58 -9.91
C ALA A 266 6.22 -13.87 -9.10
N GLY A 267 7.09 -14.15 -8.11
CA GLY A 267 7.12 -15.44 -7.39
C GLY A 267 5.85 -15.76 -6.62
N ALA A 268 5.18 -14.73 -6.10
CA ALA A 268 3.92 -14.85 -5.36
C ALA A 268 2.69 -14.43 -6.17
N THR A 269 2.77 -14.36 -7.51
CA THR A 269 1.65 -13.91 -8.34
C THR A 269 0.37 -14.66 -8.02
N TYR A 270 -0.64 -13.89 -7.58
CA TYR A 270 -1.96 -14.38 -7.14
C TYR A 270 -1.90 -15.42 -6.01
N LYS A 271 -0.92 -15.34 -5.11
CA LYS A 271 -0.79 -16.23 -3.95
C LYS A 271 -0.91 -15.43 -2.65
N SER A 272 -1.21 -16.11 -1.56
CA SER A 272 -1.02 -15.60 -0.21
C SER A 272 0.37 -15.98 0.28
N MET A 273 0.99 -15.13 1.10
CA MET A 273 2.28 -15.37 1.76
C MET A 273 2.06 -15.40 3.27
N GLU A 274 2.27 -16.56 3.89
CA GLU A 274 2.13 -16.74 5.35
C GLU A 274 3.51 -16.73 6.00
N PHE A 275 3.73 -15.82 6.95
CA PHE A 275 5.00 -15.61 7.62
C PHE A 275 4.98 -16.18 9.04
N LEU A 276 5.93 -17.04 9.37
CA LEU A 276 6.07 -17.78 10.61
C LEU A 276 7.52 -17.82 11.06
N GLY A 277 7.74 -18.35 12.23
CA GLY A 277 9.08 -18.61 12.79
C GLY A 277 9.47 -17.66 13.91
N SER A 278 10.53 -18.03 14.62
CA SER A 278 10.97 -17.33 15.83
C SER A 278 11.31 -15.86 15.59
N THR A 279 11.85 -15.52 14.43
CA THR A 279 12.10 -14.12 14.05
C THR A 279 10.79 -13.36 13.92
N VAL A 280 9.78 -13.90 13.21
CA VAL A 280 8.48 -13.23 13.01
C VAL A 280 7.75 -13.01 14.35
N GLU A 281 7.82 -13.97 15.27
CA GLU A 281 7.25 -13.84 16.61
C GLU A 281 7.90 -12.70 17.43
N SER A 282 9.20 -12.44 17.19
CA SER A 282 9.95 -11.37 17.87
C SER A 282 9.71 -9.98 17.27
N LEU A 283 9.20 -9.88 16.02
CA LEU A 283 8.93 -8.61 15.36
C LEU A 283 7.84 -7.82 16.08
N SER A 284 8.03 -6.50 16.17
CA SER A 284 6.98 -5.58 16.56
C SER A 284 5.86 -5.53 15.53
N MET A 285 4.72 -4.93 15.88
CA MET A 285 3.64 -4.76 14.90
C MET A 285 4.06 -3.87 13.73
N GLU A 286 4.85 -2.83 13.96
CA GLU A 286 5.32 -1.94 12.90
C GLU A 286 6.24 -2.66 11.90
N GLU A 287 7.07 -3.57 12.39
CA GLU A 287 7.92 -4.41 11.53
C GLU A 287 7.11 -5.47 10.77
N ARG A 288 6.11 -6.11 11.41
CA ARG A 288 5.18 -7.03 10.71
C ARG A 288 4.40 -6.30 9.62
N MET A 289 4.00 -5.06 9.86
CA MET A 289 3.38 -4.21 8.84
C MET A 289 4.31 -3.99 7.65
N THR A 290 5.59 -3.70 7.87
CA THR A 290 6.58 -3.58 6.78
C THR A 290 6.72 -4.88 5.99
N LEU A 291 6.79 -6.02 6.67
CA LEU A 291 6.89 -7.34 6.04
C LEU A 291 5.69 -7.62 5.12
N CYS A 292 4.46 -7.44 5.62
CA CYS A 292 3.23 -7.67 4.86
C CYS A 292 2.98 -6.60 3.79
N ASN A 293 3.43 -5.37 3.99
CA ASN A 293 3.25 -4.26 3.05
C ASN A 293 3.81 -4.58 1.67
N MET A 294 5.01 -5.16 1.61
CA MET A 294 5.72 -5.38 0.36
C MET A 294 5.45 -6.75 -0.30
N VAL A 295 4.49 -7.53 0.17
CA VAL A 295 4.14 -8.80 -0.51
C VAL A 295 3.58 -8.55 -1.91
N VAL A 296 2.92 -7.44 -2.14
CA VAL A 296 2.42 -7.02 -3.46
C VAL A 296 3.57 -6.82 -4.45
N GLU A 297 4.76 -6.48 -4.00
CA GLU A 297 5.95 -6.32 -4.84
C GLU A 297 6.48 -7.68 -5.36
N ALA A 298 6.10 -8.79 -4.73
CA ALA A 298 6.32 -10.15 -5.24
C ALA A 298 5.12 -10.70 -6.06
N GLY A 299 4.10 -9.86 -6.33
CA GLY A 299 2.86 -10.26 -6.99
C GLY A 299 1.82 -10.89 -6.05
N GLY A 300 2.07 -10.91 -4.75
CA GLY A 300 1.19 -11.49 -3.74
C GLY A 300 -0.14 -10.75 -3.58
N LYS A 301 -1.22 -11.49 -3.38
CA LYS A 301 -2.54 -10.94 -3.08
C LYS A 301 -2.65 -10.49 -1.63
N ASN A 302 -2.05 -11.24 -0.74
CA ASN A 302 -2.12 -11.03 0.69
C ASN A 302 -0.84 -11.55 1.35
N GLY A 303 -0.38 -10.87 2.39
CA GLY A 303 0.61 -11.39 3.33
C GLY A 303 -0.04 -11.49 4.69
N VAL A 304 0.18 -12.58 5.42
CA VAL A 304 -0.41 -12.76 6.74
C VAL A 304 0.61 -13.20 7.77
N VAL A 305 0.47 -12.63 8.96
CA VAL A 305 1.15 -13.07 10.18
C VAL A 305 0.07 -13.58 11.14
N PRO A 306 0.18 -14.79 11.71
CA PRO A 306 -0.76 -15.25 12.72
C PRO A 306 -0.82 -14.28 13.91
N ALA A 307 -2.04 -13.92 14.31
CA ALA A 307 -2.25 -13.02 15.43
C ALA A 307 -1.76 -13.67 16.74
N ASP A 308 -1.00 -12.94 17.51
CA ASP A 308 -0.41 -13.39 18.77
C ASP A 308 -0.51 -12.32 19.88
N LYS A 309 0.17 -12.54 20.99
CA LYS A 309 0.23 -11.57 22.11
C LYS A 309 0.61 -10.15 21.69
N THR A 310 1.52 -10.02 20.71
CA THR A 310 1.97 -8.72 20.19
C THR A 310 0.83 -8.02 19.44
N THR A 311 0.10 -8.77 18.62
CA THR A 311 -1.09 -8.28 17.91
C THR A 311 -2.20 -7.86 18.88
N PHE A 312 -2.51 -8.71 19.88
CA PHE A 312 -3.59 -8.42 20.83
C PHE A 312 -3.27 -7.21 21.69
N LYS A 313 -2.02 -7.10 22.18
CA LYS A 313 -1.56 -5.95 22.93
C LYS A 313 -1.65 -4.65 22.12
N TYR A 314 -1.31 -4.70 20.83
CA TYR A 314 -1.41 -3.53 19.95
C TYR A 314 -2.86 -3.06 19.77
N LEU A 315 -3.81 -3.98 19.71
CA LEU A 315 -5.23 -3.69 19.47
C LEU A 315 -6.03 -3.37 20.74
N GLU A 316 -5.48 -3.63 21.93
CA GLU A 316 -6.18 -3.54 23.20
C GLU A 316 -6.85 -2.18 23.45
N ASP A 317 -6.18 -1.10 23.05
CA ASP A 317 -6.64 0.28 23.20
C ASP A 317 -7.21 0.91 21.92
N LYS A 318 -7.27 0.16 20.79
CA LYS A 318 -7.59 0.71 19.46
C LYS A 318 -8.95 0.28 18.93
N THR A 319 -9.48 -0.82 19.39
CA THR A 319 -10.78 -1.29 18.92
C THR A 319 -11.56 -1.95 20.04
N SER A 320 -12.88 -1.65 20.09
CA SER A 320 -13.86 -2.36 20.91
C SER A 320 -14.67 -3.36 20.10
N VAL A 321 -14.42 -3.46 18.80
CA VAL A 321 -15.10 -4.43 17.93
C VAL A 321 -14.53 -5.81 18.21
N GLU A 322 -15.41 -6.77 18.50
CA GLU A 322 -15.02 -8.16 18.70
C GLU A 322 -14.47 -8.76 17.41
N TYR A 323 -13.38 -9.50 17.52
CA TYR A 323 -12.76 -10.21 16.40
C TYR A 323 -12.36 -11.63 16.82
N GLN A 324 -12.25 -12.52 15.84
CA GLN A 324 -11.88 -13.90 16.09
C GLN A 324 -10.65 -14.27 15.27
N PRO A 325 -9.49 -14.44 15.91
CA PRO A 325 -8.28 -14.89 15.23
C PRO A 325 -8.48 -16.23 14.51
N VAL A 326 -7.81 -16.39 13.41
CA VAL A 326 -7.80 -17.60 12.60
C VAL A 326 -6.37 -18.03 12.37
N TYR A 327 -6.11 -19.34 12.43
CA TYR A 327 -4.79 -19.93 12.27
C TYR A 327 -4.84 -21.06 11.25
N SER A 328 -3.75 -21.31 10.54
CA SER A 328 -3.61 -22.48 9.67
C SER A 328 -3.73 -23.76 10.48
N ASP A 329 -4.35 -24.77 9.89
CA ASP A 329 -4.35 -26.12 10.48
C ASP A 329 -2.95 -26.72 10.44
N GLU A 330 -2.60 -27.59 11.38
CA GLU A 330 -1.29 -28.22 11.47
C GLU A 330 -0.90 -28.95 10.18
N ASN A 331 -1.87 -29.60 9.53
CA ASN A 331 -1.68 -30.33 8.27
C ASN A 331 -2.17 -29.54 7.04
N ALA A 332 -2.26 -28.20 7.13
CA ALA A 332 -2.63 -27.38 5.99
C ALA A 332 -1.64 -27.56 4.83
N ARG A 333 -2.16 -27.48 3.60
CA ARG A 333 -1.35 -27.63 2.40
C ARG A 333 -0.84 -26.29 1.92
N PHE A 334 0.48 -26.13 1.94
CA PHE A 334 1.17 -25.00 1.33
C PHE A 334 1.75 -25.43 -0.02
N ILE A 335 1.80 -24.51 -0.98
CA ILE A 335 2.41 -24.80 -2.30
C ILE A 335 3.89 -25.08 -2.12
N GLN A 336 4.56 -24.24 -1.31
CA GLN A 336 5.99 -24.30 -1.08
C GLN A 336 6.34 -23.66 0.25
N ASP A 337 7.34 -24.24 0.92
CA ASP A 337 7.97 -23.67 2.11
C ASP A 337 9.31 -23.02 1.72
N TYR A 338 9.49 -21.79 2.19
CA TYR A 338 10.75 -21.07 2.14
C TYR A 338 11.28 -20.91 3.56
N LYS A 339 12.54 -21.28 3.79
CA LYS A 339 13.18 -21.21 5.10
C LYS A 339 14.38 -20.27 5.06
N PHE A 340 14.44 -19.35 5.99
CA PHE A 340 15.51 -18.37 6.11
C PHE A 340 16.10 -18.42 7.52
N ASP A 341 17.42 -18.52 7.59
CA ASP A 341 18.19 -18.29 8.81
C ASP A 341 18.56 -16.81 8.85
N VAL A 342 17.75 -16.03 9.58
CA VAL A 342 17.87 -14.56 9.62
C VAL A 342 19.17 -14.10 10.26
N SER A 343 19.77 -14.92 11.15
CA SER A 343 21.04 -14.60 11.80
C SER A 343 22.22 -14.40 10.85
N LYS A 344 22.09 -14.89 9.61
CA LYS A 344 23.11 -14.79 8.56
C LYS A 344 22.90 -13.68 7.55
N LEU A 345 21.80 -12.93 7.69
CA LEU A 345 21.50 -11.85 6.76
C LEU A 345 22.39 -10.62 7.00
N GLU A 346 22.64 -9.93 5.92
CA GLU A 346 23.37 -8.67 5.90
C GLU A 346 22.46 -7.54 5.40
N PRO A 347 22.78 -6.25 5.68
CA PRO A 347 22.01 -5.13 5.18
C PRO A 347 21.89 -5.11 3.67
N LEU A 348 20.67 -4.88 3.17
CA LEU A 348 20.31 -4.98 1.76
C LEU A 348 19.84 -3.65 1.18
N VAL A 349 20.01 -3.55 -0.14
CA VAL A 349 19.35 -2.56 -0.97
C VAL A 349 18.70 -3.24 -2.17
N ALA A 350 17.58 -2.70 -2.64
CA ALA A 350 17.07 -3.02 -3.98
C ALA A 350 17.48 -1.89 -4.93
N LYS A 351 18.32 -2.23 -5.90
CA LYS A 351 18.83 -1.27 -6.92
C LYS A 351 17.70 -0.86 -7.88
N PRO A 352 17.79 0.33 -8.48
CA PRO A 352 16.86 0.71 -9.55
C PRO A 352 16.84 -0.34 -10.68
N HIS A 353 15.73 -0.66 -11.32
CA HIS A 353 14.39 -0.09 -11.15
C HIS A 353 13.41 -1.23 -10.83
N SER A 354 13.80 -2.15 -9.94
CA SER A 354 12.96 -3.27 -9.54
C SER A 354 13.23 -3.65 -8.07
N PRO A 355 12.20 -3.96 -7.28
CA PRO A 355 12.37 -4.36 -5.87
C PRO A 355 13.13 -5.67 -5.68
N ASP A 356 13.18 -6.55 -6.70
CA ASP A 356 13.95 -7.81 -6.67
C ASP A 356 15.40 -7.65 -7.12
N ASN A 357 15.81 -6.46 -7.58
CA ASN A 357 17.20 -6.19 -7.95
C ASN A 357 18.08 -5.98 -6.69
N ARG A 358 18.10 -7.03 -5.87
CA ARG A 358 18.77 -7.07 -4.56
C ARG A 358 20.29 -7.03 -4.69
N ALA A 359 20.92 -6.28 -3.78
CA ALA A 359 22.37 -6.31 -3.54
C ALA A 359 22.66 -6.09 -2.06
N LEU A 360 23.83 -6.50 -1.59
CA LEU A 360 24.32 -6.13 -0.26
C LEU A 360 24.65 -4.63 -0.25
N ALA A 361 24.32 -3.94 0.82
CA ALA A 361 24.62 -2.50 0.93
C ALA A 361 26.11 -2.21 0.74
N ARG A 362 27.00 -3.04 1.30
CA ARG A 362 28.47 -2.94 1.15
C ARG A 362 28.97 -3.12 -0.30
N GLU A 363 28.22 -3.79 -1.16
CA GLU A 363 28.55 -3.96 -2.58
C GLU A 363 28.21 -2.71 -3.39
N CYS A 364 27.38 -1.82 -2.88
CA CYS A 364 26.97 -0.58 -3.51
C CYS A 364 27.70 0.66 -2.97
N LYS A 365 28.76 0.49 -2.18
CA LYS A 365 29.48 1.57 -1.48
C LYS A 365 30.04 2.70 -2.39
N ASP A 366 30.23 2.42 -3.67
CA ASP A 366 30.74 3.38 -4.66
C ASP A 366 29.59 4.16 -5.33
N VAL A 367 28.33 3.87 -5.01
CA VAL A 367 27.16 4.57 -5.54
C VAL A 367 26.98 5.88 -4.79
N LYS A 368 27.35 7.00 -5.43
CA LYS A 368 27.10 8.33 -4.92
C LYS A 368 25.61 8.64 -4.98
N ILE A 369 25.08 9.23 -3.93
CA ILE A 369 23.67 9.61 -3.83
C ILE A 369 23.50 11.12 -3.73
N ASP A 370 22.36 11.62 -4.20
CA ASP A 370 22.03 13.03 -4.17
C ASP A 370 21.12 13.38 -2.99
N ARG A 371 20.38 12.40 -2.47
CA ARG A 371 19.41 12.59 -1.39
C ARG A 371 19.02 11.31 -0.68
N VAL A 372 18.43 11.46 0.49
CA VAL A 372 17.79 10.38 1.26
C VAL A 372 16.36 10.74 1.57
N TYR A 373 15.47 9.73 1.51
CA TYR A 373 14.07 9.85 1.90
C TYR A 373 13.74 8.78 2.94
N ILE A 374 13.34 9.19 4.14
CA ILE A 374 12.86 8.32 5.22
C ILE A 374 11.37 8.63 5.42
N GLY A 375 10.51 7.67 5.12
CA GLY A 375 9.07 7.89 5.14
C GLY A 375 8.29 6.76 4.49
N SER A 376 7.03 7.01 4.18
CA SER A 376 6.02 6.10 3.63
C SER A 376 5.47 5.08 4.65
N CYS A 377 4.49 4.28 4.20
CA CYS A 377 3.92 3.20 5.04
C CYS A 377 4.92 2.10 5.39
N THR A 378 6.02 1.94 4.65
CA THR A 378 7.05 0.93 4.90
C THR A 378 8.21 1.39 5.76
N GLY A 379 8.52 2.68 5.78
CA GLY A 379 9.69 3.18 6.48
C GLY A 379 9.50 4.54 7.16
N GLY A 380 8.25 4.89 7.45
CA GLY A 380 7.88 6.16 8.08
C GLY A 380 7.11 6.00 9.39
N LYS A 381 7.19 4.84 10.04
CA LYS A 381 6.56 4.58 11.35
C LYS A 381 7.48 5.03 12.49
N THR A 382 7.00 5.03 13.70
CA THR A 382 7.77 5.49 14.87
C THR A 382 9.07 4.72 15.05
N GLU A 383 9.04 3.40 14.96
CA GLU A 383 10.23 2.55 15.11
C GLU A 383 11.24 2.74 13.97
N ASP A 384 10.78 3.02 12.74
CA ASP A 384 11.63 3.32 11.60
C ASP A 384 12.47 4.59 11.85
N PHE A 385 11.86 5.63 12.38
CA PHE A 385 12.56 6.86 12.73
C PHE A 385 13.47 6.68 13.96
N MET A 386 13.04 5.89 14.96
CA MET A 386 13.89 5.53 16.10
C MET A 386 15.15 4.79 15.64
N ALA A 387 15.03 3.89 14.63
CA ALA A 387 16.16 3.20 14.05
C ALA A 387 17.10 4.17 13.33
N ALA A 388 16.59 5.05 12.49
CA ALA A 388 17.40 6.08 11.83
C ALA A 388 18.12 7.00 12.84
N ALA A 389 17.40 7.43 13.90
CA ALA A 389 17.97 8.27 14.94
C ALA A 389 19.12 7.60 15.69
N LYS A 390 19.07 6.28 15.91
CA LYS A 390 20.18 5.53 16.52
C LYS A 390 21.47 5.65 15.69
N VAL A 391 21.38 5.58 14.37
CA VAL A 391 22.56 5.72 13.46
C VAL A 391 23.14 7.12 13.56
N PHE A 392 22.30 8.15 13.50
CA PHE A 392 22.75 9.54 13.64
C PHE A 392 23.38 9.80 14.99
N LEU A 393 22.76 9.30 16.08
CA LEU A 393 23.27 9.41 17.44
C LEU A 393 24.64 8.73 17.58
N ALA A 394 24.78 7.50 17.11
CA ALA A 394 26.02 6.73 17.17
C ALA A 394 27.14 7.40 16.36
N SER A 395 26.81 8.01 15.23
CA SER A 395 27.76 8.70 14.37
C SER A 395 28.25 10.03 14.96
N GLY A 396 27.37 10.82 15.58
CA GLY A 396 27.62 12.20 15.98
C GLY A 396 27.99 13.16 14.85
N LYS A 397 27.79 12.75 13.56
CA LYS A 397 28.16 13.52 12.37
C LYS A 397 26.92 14.12 11.71
N LYS A 398 27.14 15.16 10.90
CA LYS A 398 26.09 15.74 10.07
C LYS A 398 25.92 14.97 8.75
N VAL A 399 24.69 14.97 8.22
CA VAL A 399 24.39 14.43 6.89
C VAL A 399 25.13 15.18 5.79
N LYS A 400 25.49 14.50 4.72
CA LYS A 400 26.19 15.07 3.57
C LYS A 400 25.28 15.35 2.38
N VAL A 401 24.05 14.88 2.44
CA VAL A 401 23.04 15.08 1.40
C VAL A 401 21.70 15.45 2.05
N PRO A 402 20.82 16.18 1.32
CA PRO A 402 19.46 16.45 1.79
C PRO A 402 18.77 15.18 2.27
N THR A 403 18.25 15.19 3.47
CA THR A 403 17.63 14.04 4.13
C THR A 403 16.23 14.41 4.57
N PHE A 404 15.25 13.91 3.81
CA PHE A 404 13.83 14.23 3.97
C PHE A 404 13.18 13.24 4.93
N LEU A 405 12.42 13.76 5.88
CA LEU A 405 11.73 13.00 6.92
C LEU A 405 10.22 13.20 6.78
N VAL A 406 9.51 12.15 6.37
CA VAL A 406 8.05 12.18 6.14
C VAL A 406 7.37 11.12 7.00
N PRO A 407 6.91 11.48 8.22
CA PRO A 407 6.18 10.58 9.10
C PRO A 407 4.96 9.98 8.42
N ALA A 408 4.62 8.72 8.72
CA ALA A 408 3.46 8.09 8.12
C ALA A 408 2.13 8.68 8.65
N THR A 409 2.07 9.07 9.91
CA THR A 409 0.84 9.60 10.53
C THR A 409 1.11 10.79 11.44
N GLN A 410 0.06 11.52 11.81
CA GLN A 410 0.16 12.56 12.83
C GLN A 410 0.65 12.01 14.16
N LYS A 411 0.22 10.80 14.54
CA LYS A 411 0.70 10.15 15.76
C LYS A 411 2.20 9.93 15.70
N VAL A 412 2.72 9.40 14.59
CA VAL A 412 4.18 9.26 14.40
C VAL A 412 4.86 10.62 14.50
N TRP A 413 4.31 11.65 13.85
CA TRP A 413 4.88 13.00 13.95
C TRP A 413 4.97 13.46 15.40
N VAL A 414 3.92 13.26 16.22
CA VAL A 414 3.92 13.58 17.66
C VAL A 414 4.98 12.76 18.40
N ASP A 415 5.09 11.46 18.13
CA ASP A 415 6.05 10.57 18.75
C ASP A 415 7.50 11.03 18.51
N LEU A 416 7.81 11.56 17.30
CA LEU A 416 9.16 12.08 16.99
C LEU A 416 9.58 13.26 17.84
N TYR A 417 8.63 14.05 18.33
CA TYR A 417 8.87 15.19 19.20
C TYR A 417 8.73 14.86 20.69
N GLY A 418 8.01 13.79 21.05
CA GLY A 418 7.66 13.46 22.42
C GLY A 418 8.43 12.29 23.04
N LEU A 419 8.82 11.30 22.23
CA LEU A 419 9.43 10.09 22.74
C LEU A 419 10.96 10.17 22.73
N PRO A 420 11.63 9.86 23.85
CA PRO A 420 13.08 9.83 23.90
C PRO A 420 13.65 8.59 23.18
N VAL A 421 14.75 8.78 22.47
CA VAL A 421 15.51 7.69 21.85
C VAL A 421 16.38 6.99 22.90
N ALA A 422 16.36 5.67 22.93
CA ALA A 422 17.16 4.90 23.87
C ALA A 422 18.66 5.21 23.72
N GLY A 423 19.36 5.43 24.83
CA GLY A 423 20.79 5.77 24.86
C GLY A 423 21.13 7.22 24.50
N SER A 424 20.15 8.08 24.24
CA SER A 424 20.35 9.47 23.82
C SER A 424 20.53 10.48 24.97
N GLY A 425 20.39 10.04 26.23
CA GLY A 425 20.33 10.96 27.37
C GLY A 425 19.03 11.77 27.41
N GLY A 426 17.94 11.25 26.85
CA GLY A 426 16.61 11.86 26.85
C GLY A 426 16.27 12.67 25.61
N LYS A 427 17.13 12.70 24.60
CA LYS A 427 16.83 13.38 23.32
C LYS A 427 15.75 12.63 22.53
N THR A 428 14.89 13.41 21.89
CA THR A 428 13.88 12.91 20.96
C THR A 428 14.46 12.71 19.55
N CYS A 429 13.71 12.00 18.68
CA CYS A 429 14.11 11.85 17.29
C CYS A 429 14.29 13.20 16.60
N SER A 430 13.37 14.16 16.79
CA SER A 430 13.44 15.48 16.16
C SER A 430 14.71 16.24 16.56
N GLN A 431 15.12 16.19 17.82
CA GLN A 431 16.37 16.81 18.29
C GLN A 431 17.61 16.17 17.65
N ILE A 432 17.64 14.83 17.57
CA ILE A 432 18.76 14.11 16.93
C ILE A 432 18.85 14.43 15.43
N PHE A 433 17.71 14.49 14.73
CA PHE A 433 17.65 14.83 13.31
C PHE A 433 18.10 16.27 13.05
N GLU A 434 17.69 17.22 13.88
CA GLU A 434 18.13 18.62 13.79
C GLU A 434 19.64 18.72 14.02
N GLU A 435 20.18 18.06 15.06
CA GLU A 435 21.63 18.02 15.30
C GLU A 435 22.40 17.39 14.13
N ALA A 436 21.82 16.36 13.49
CA ALA A 436 22.41 15.71 12.33
C ALA A 436 22.27 16.57 11.05
N GLY A 437 21.47 17.63 11.07
CA GLY A 437 21.24 18.51 9.91
C GLY A 437 20.28 17.91 8.86
N CYS A 438 19.39 17.02 9.29
CA CYS A 438 18.27 16.56 8.46
C CYS A 438 17.21 17.66 8.29
N ASP A 439 16.36 17.54 7.29
CA ASP A 439 15.16 18.38 7.19
C ASP A 439 14.25 18.15 8.38
N THR A 440 13.48 19.18 8.74
CA THR A 440 12.47 19.04 9.79
C THR A 440 11.38 18.04 9.37
N PRO A 441 10.94 17.12 10.26
CA PRO A 441 9.83 16.23 9.96
C PRO A 441 8.58 17.01 9.55
N THR A 442 8.05 16.70 8.36
CA THR A 442 6.96 17.43 7.72
C THR A 442 5.60 16.74 7.88
N SER A 443 4.59 17.26 7.17
CA SER A 443 3.24 16.69 7.16
C SER A 443 3.24 15.25 6.66
N PRO A 444 2.58 14.33 7.39
CA PRO A 444 2.39 12.96 6.92
C PRO A 444 1.69 12.93 5.56
N SER A 445 2.24 12.18 4.60
CA SER A 445 1.67 12.09 3.26
C SER A 445 2.29 10.92 2.49
N CYS A 446 1.52 10.32 1.59
CA CYS A 446 2.00 9.33 0.63
C CYS A 446 2.45 9.96 -0.71
N GLY A 447 2.24 11.26 -0.89
CA GLY A 447 2.42 11.96 -2.17
C GLY A 447 3.81 11.83 -2.76
N ALA A 448 4.88 12.05 -1.99
CA ALA A 448 6.25 11.93 -2.49
C ALA A 448 6.61 10.49 -2.89
N CYS A 449 6.14 9.48 -2.15
CA CYS A 449 6.35 8.07 -2.47
C CYS A 449 5.69 7.70 -3.81
N LEU A 450 4.51 8.25 -4.10
CA LEU A 450 3.79 8.00 -5.35
C LEU A 450 4.29 8.87 -6.52
N GLY A 451 4.97 9.98 -6.25
CA GLY A 451 5.33 10.99 -7.25
C GLY A 451 4.16 11.92 -7.59
N GLY A 452 3.41 12.33 -6.57
CA GLY A 452 2.24 13.20 -6.62
C GLY A 452 2.46 14.57 -7.26
N PRO A 453 1.64 15.59 -6.95
CA PRO A 453 1.78 16.94 -7.48
C PRO A 453 3.20 17.51 -7.33
N ARG A 454 3.60 18.43 -8.23
CA ARG A 454 5.00 18.91 -8.30
C ARG A 454 5.48 19.63 -7.05
N ASP A 455 4.58 20.25 -6.31
CA ASP A 455 4.82 20.97 -5.06
C ASP A 455 4.79 20.06 -3.82
N THR A 456 4.55 18.75 -3.99
CA THR A 456 4.62 17.79 -2.88
C THR A 456 6.03 17.78 -2.28
N TYR A 457 6.11 18.00 -0.96
CA TYR A 457 7.37 17.96 -0.24
C TYR A 457 8.12 16.63 -0.45
N ALA A 458 9.42 16.71 -0.62
CA ALA A 458 10.30 15.57 -0.89
C ALA A 458 10.07 14.81 -2.20
N ARG A 459 9.21 15.29 -3.12
CA ARG A 459 9.09 14.75 -4.47
C ARG A 459 10.39 14.94 -5.24
N MET A 460 10.75 13.97 -6.07
CA MET A 460 11.89 14.07 -6.98
C MET A 460 11.46 14.84 -8.26
N ASN A 461 11.83 16.10 -8.37
CA ASN A 461 11.50 16.93 -9.54
C ASN A 461 12.58 16.92 -10.62
N GLU A 462 13.74 16.36 -10.30
CA GLU A 462 14.94 16.27 -11.16
C GLU A 462 15.48 14.84 -11.17
N PRO A 463 16.32 14.45 -12.14
CA PRO A 463 17.01 13.17 -12.12
C PRO A 463 18.03 13.16 -10.97
N GLN A 464 17.74 12.38 -9.95
CA GLN A 464 18.55 12.23 -8.74
C GLN A 464 18.70 10.77 -8.36
N VAL A 465 19.78 10.44 -7.67
CA VAL A 465 19.96 9.14 -7.01
C VAL A 465 19.51 9.28 -5.56
N CYS A 466 18.49 8.50 -5.18
CA CYS A 466 17.88 8.56 -3.87
C CYS A 466 17.98 7.20 -3.15
N VAL A 467 18.46 7.17 -1.92
CA VAL A 467 18.23 6.04 -1.01
C VAL A 467 16.92 6.31 -0.29
N SER A 468 16.00 5.34 -0.35
CA SER A 468 14.62 5.54 0.10
C SER A 468 14.09 4.36 0.90
N THR A 469 13.35 4.64 1.96
CA THR A 469 12.64 3.62 2.74
C THR A 469 11.25 3.29 2.18
N THR A 470 10.89 3.83 1.02
CA THR A 470 9.65 3.51 0.30
C THR A 470 9.63 2.05 -0.20
N ASN A 471 8.55 1.64 -0.85
CA ASN A 471 8.32 0.24 -1.25
C ASN A 471 8.55 -0.04 -2.74
N ARG A 472 8.64 0.98 -3.59
CA ARG A 472 8.79 0.85 -5.05
C ARG A 472 9.88 1.75 -5.60
N ASN A 473 10.55 1.27 -6.66
CA ASN A 473 11.64 2.00 -7.31
C ASN A 473 11.57 1.94 -8.85
N PHE A 474 10.38 1.76 -9.42
CA PHE A 474 10.16 1.81 -10.87
C PHE A 474 10.50 3.17 -11.44
N HIS A 475 10.73 3.23 -12.76
CA HIS A 475 10.88 4.50 -13.48
C HIS A 475 9.71 5.46 -13.20
N GLY A 476 10.02 6.69 -12.85
CA GLY A 476 9.01 7.71 -12.51
C GLY A 476 8.41 7.61 -11.11
N ARG A 477 8.73 6.55 -10.34
CA ARG A 477 8.35 6.48 -8.93
C ARG A 477 9.07 7.63 -8.18
N MET A 478 8.41 8.22 -7.19
CA MET A 478 8.83 9.42 -6.47
C MET A 478 8.92 10.70 -7.36
N GLY A 479 8.55 10.66 -8.64
CA GLY A 479 8.37 11.84 -9.48
C GLY A 479 9.10 11.84 -10.81
N HIS A 480 10.42 12.10 -10.85
CA HIS A 480 11.14 12.19 -12.11
C HIS A 480 11.37 10.80 -12.75
N LYS A 481 11.12 10.70 -14.06
CA LYS A 481 11.21 9.41 -14.80
C LYS A 481 12.61 8.81 -14.82
N ASP A 482 13.64 9.66 -14.80
CA ASP A 482 15.04 9.23 -14.81
C ASP A 482 15.65 9.20 -13.39
N GLY A 483 14.84 9.35 -12.35
CA GLY A 483 15.26 9.19 -10.97
C GLY A 483 15.66 7.75 -10.66
N GLN A 484 16.73 7.57 -9.92
CA GLN A 484 17.24 6.26 -9.50
C GLN A 484 16.98 6.09 -8.00
N ILE A 485 16.16 5.10 -7.64
CA ILE A 485 15.77 4.87 -6.26
C ILE A 485 16.35 3.54 -5.79
N TYR A 486 17.18 3.61 -4.76
CA TYR A 486 17.67 2.45 -4.01
C TYR A 486 16.77 2.26 -2.79
N LEU A 487 16.01 1.16 -2.77
CA LEU A 487 15.18 0.83 -1.60
C LEU A 487 16.07 0.26 -0.50
N ALA A 488 15.89 0.75 0.72
CA ALA A 488 16.69 0.35 1.86
C ALA A 488 15.90 0.42 3.17
N SER A 489 16.45 -0.20 4.21
CA SER A 489 15.95 -0.02 5.58
C SER A 489 16.29 1.38 6.12
N PRO A 490 15.59 1.88 7.14
CA PRO A 490 15.94 3.12 7.84
C PRO A 490 17.38 3.18 8.33
N TYR A 491 17.96 2.08 8.78
CA TYR A 491 19.38 2.02 9.17
C TYR A 491 20.31 2.33 7.99
N THR A 492 20.12 1.64 6.87
CA THR A 492 20.92 1.83 5.67
C THR A 492 20.70 3.23 5.06
N ALA A 493 19.47 3.75 5.11
CA ALA A 493 19.17 5.10 4.64
C ALA A 493 19.88 6.18 5.48
N ALA A 494 19.85 6.08 6.81
CA ALA A 494 20.52 7.00 7.71
C ALA A 494 22.06 6.94 7.55
N ALA A 495 22.64 5.74 7.45
CA ALA A 495 24.07 5.56 7.19
C ALA A 495 24.48 6.22 5.85
N SER A 496 23.67 6.03 4.81
CA SER A 496 23.91 6.62 3.49
C SER A 496 23.83 8.16 3.51
N ALA A 497 22.92 8.73 4.31
CA ALA A 497 22.83 10.18 4.49
C ALA A 497 24.14 10.79 5.06
N LEU A 498 24.78 10.06 5.99
CA LEU A 498 26.03 10.50 6.65
C LEU A 498 27.24 10.48 5.72
N THR A 499 27.26 9.64 4.72
CA THR A 499 28.42 9.45 3.83
C THR A 499 28.25 10.13 2.47
N GLY A 500 26.99 10.25 1.98
CA GLY A 500 26.68 10.67 0.60
C GLY A 500 26.83 9.53 -0.42
N PHE A 501 26.93 8.29 0.06
CA PHE A 501 27.02 7.07 -0.73
C PHE A 501 26.09 6.01 -0.14
N VAL A 502 25.71 4.99 -0.91
CA VAL A 502 25.06 3.80 -0.33
C VAL A 502 26.00 3.17 0.68
N THR A 503 25.57 3.06 1.94
CA THR A 503 26.45 2.68 3.06
C THR A 503 25.85 1.59 3.92
N ASP A 504 26.68 0.63 4.27
CA ASP A 504 26.33 -0.43 5.23
C ASP A 504 26.20 0.20 6.63
N PRO A 505 25.06 0.06 7.32
CA PRO A 505 24.84 0.66 8.63
C PRO A 505 25.80 0.14 9.71
N ARG A 506 26.42 -1.03 9.52
CA ARG A 506 27.45 -1.58 10.42
C ARG A 506 28.69 -0.72 10.56
N GLU A 507 28.89 0.25 9.65
CA GLU A 507 29.95 1.26 9.81
C GLU A 507 29.71 2.19 11.00
N PHE A 508 28.47 2.29 11.50
CA PHE A 508 28.05 3.15 12.59
C PHE A 508 27.42 2.38 13.77
N LEU A 509 26.83 1.23 13.52
CA LEU A 509 26.19 0.37 14.52
C LEU A 509 27.14 -0.80 14.84
N GLN A 510 27.76 -0.77 15.98
CA GLN A 510 28.59 -1.87 16.52
C GLN A 510 27.78 -2.76 17.45
#